data_ef9ebfa936c7f53b18476d1374f2d830
#
_entry.id   ef9ebfa936c7f53b18476d1374f2d830
#
_cell.length_a   1.000
_cell.length_b   1.000
_cell.length_c   1.000
_cell.angle_alpha   90.00
_cell.angle_beta   90.00
_cell.angle_gamma   90.00
#
_symmetry.space_group_name_H-M   'P 1'
#
loop_
_entity.id
_entity.type
_entity.pdbx_description
1 polymer ?
#
loop_
_entity_poly.entity_id
_entity_poly.type
_entity_poly.pdbx_seq_one_letter_code
_entity_poly.pdbx_strand_id
1 'polypeptide(L)'
;MKYKIIFLVGVFSLTQFFSCNNNSTFFRKNNSIAAAHPLASLAGKKMFEQNGNAFDAAVAAAFTLAVVEPSMSGIGGRLQAIYHDSNGHIGGVDASTQVPMNYKPMDEKYSYGYKTIGIPGVVAGLLKLHNNHGSLSLEKVMAPAIEYADKGYRILPYEALRQQNAKVIFEEFEGPAPHFLNSEGGSFIAGDLVVQKTLANTLKIISKKGKAGFYEGEVASKMVNDIKINGGILTLDDLKNYKAIDSDVVQGKFENTKVSVS
;
A
#
# COMPACT_ATOMS: atom_id res chain seq x y z
N MET A 1 44.28 -59.38 63.23
CA MET A 1 43.33 -59.29 62.11
C MET A 1 42.70 -57.91 62.12
N LYS A 2 43.09 -57.04 61.19
CA LYS A 2 42.64 -55.63 61.10
C LYS A 2 41.78 -55.49 59.87
N TYR A 3 40.50 -55.25 60.03
CA TYR A 3 39.59 -54.92 58.93
C TYR A 3 39.67 -53.44 58.64
N LYS A 4 40.11 -53.08 57.42
CA LYS A 4 40.04 -51.71 56.88
C LYS A 4 38.64 -51.50 56.29
N ILE A 5 37.89 -50.65 56.90
CA ILE A 5 36.59 -50.16 56.35
C ILE A 5 36.95 -49.07 55.36
N ILE A 6 36.68 -49.30 54.06
CA ILE A 6 36.82 -48.30 53.02
C ILE A 6 35.47 -47.56 52.98
N PHE A 7 35.49 -46.27 53.35
CA PHE A 7 34.37 -45.37 53.22
C PHE A 7 34.33 -44.89 51.76
N LEU A 8 33.37 -45.38 51.01
CA LEU A 8 33.13 -44.92 49.64
C LEU A 8 32.22 -43.67 49.71
N VAL A 9 32.84 -42.48 49.64
CA VAL A 9 32.07 -41.23 49.53
C VAL A 9 31.60 -41.12 48.10
N GLY A 10 30.32 -41.47 47.90
CA GLY A 10 29.66 -41.21 46.63
C GLY A 10 29.36 -39.73 46.51
N VAL A 11 30.12 -39.04 45.65
CA VAL A 11 29.83 -37.68 45.23
C VAL A 11 28.62 -37.77 44.28
N PHE A 12 27.44 -37.51 44.86
CA PHE A 12 26.21 -37.32 44.05
C PHE A 12 26.29 -35.96 43.39
N SER A 13 26.82 -35.92 42.16
CA SER A 13 26.77 -34.74 41.29
C SER A 13 25.32 -34.49 40.91
N LEU A 14 24.68 -33.54 41.60
CA LEU A 14 23.40 -32.97 41.14
C LEU A 14 23.67 -32.13 39.89
N THR A 15 23.67 -32.78 38.75
CA THR A 15 23.46 -32.07 37.48
C THR A 15 22.03 -31.58 37.48
N GLN A 16 21.84 -30.35 37.91
CA GLN A 16 20.60 -29.64 37.67
C GLN A 16 20.47 -29.47 36.13
N PHE A 17 19.67 -30.32 35.53
CA PHE A 17 19.12 -30.06 34.22
C PHE A 17 18.28 -28.79 34.33
N PHE A 18 18.88 -27.64 34.08
CA PHE A 18 18.12 -26.48 33.64
C PHE A 18 17.46 -26.85 32.29
N SER A 19 16.34 -27.55 32.39
CA SER A 19 15.39 -27.61 31.32
C SER A 19 14.94 -26.17 31.10
N CYS A 20 15.58 -25.49 30.13
CA CYS A 20 14.99 -24.32 29.54
C CYS A 20 13.66 -24.76 28.94
N ASN A 21 12.61 -24.69 29.77
CA ASN A 21 11.24 -24.82 29.30
C ASN A 21 10.92 -23.55 28.50
N ASN A 22 11.61 -23.40 27.32
CA ASN A 22 11.16 -22.49 26.28
C ASN A 22 9.89 -23.08 25.67
N ASN A 23 8.85 -23.20 26.48
CA ASN A 23 7.49 -23.17 25.99
C ASN A 23 7.15 -21.72 25.57
N SER A 24 7.99 -21.11 24.72
CA SER A 24 7.45 -20.21 23.76
C SER A 24 6.60 -21.09 22.84
N THR A 25 5.35 -21.30 23.21
CA THR A 25 4.32 -21.51 22.24
C THR A 25 4.49 -20.36 21.25
N PHE A 26 5.27 -20.59 20.21
CA PHE A 26 5.19 -19.81 18.99
C PHE A 26 3.76 -20.07 18.51
N PHE A 27 2.82 -19.28 19.01
CA PHE A 27 1.64 -18.96 18.24
C PHE A 27 2.21 -18.34 16.97
N ARG A 28 2.49 -19.16 15.98
CA ARG A 28 2.52 -18.69 14.61
C ARG A 28 1.13 -18.08 14.44
N LYS A 29 1.05 -16.76 14.60
CA LYS A 29 -0.08 -16.02 14.07
C LYS A 29 -0.11 -16.45 12.63
N ASN A 30 -1.10 -17.23 12.24
CA ASN A 30 -1.28 -17.65 10.84
C ASN A 30 -1.78 -16.43 10.07
N ASN A 31 -0.89 -15.42 9.97
CA ASN A 31 -1.16 -14.25 9.17
C ASN A 31 -0.96 -14.63 7.71
N SER A 32 -1.90 -14.26 6.88
CA SER A 32 -1.82 -14.42 5.44
C SER A 32 -2.11 -13.10 4.74
N ILE A 33 -1.50 -12.92 3.59
CA ILE A 33 -1.76 -11.80 2.70
C ILE A 33 -1.66 -12.26 1.27
N ALA A 34 -2.58 -11.79 0.44
CA ALA A 34 -2.57 -11.95 -1.00
C ALA A 34 -2.77 -10.58 -1.65
N ALA A 35 -2.02 -10.28 -2.69
CA ALA A 35 -2.13 -9.07 -3.48
C ALA A 35 -1.91 -9.41 -4.96
N ALA A 36 -2.32 -8.53 -5.85
CA ALA A 36 -2.20 -8.73 -7.30
C ALA A 36 -0.74 -8.85 -7.79
N HIS A 37 0.22 -8.33 -7.02
CA HIS A 37 1.64 -8.42 -7.36
C HIS A 37 2.44 -9.09 -6.23
N PRO A 38 3.40 -10.02 -6.53
CA PRO A 38 4.20 -10.71 -5.52
C PRO A 38 4.95 -9.77 -4.57
N LEU A 39 5.52 -8.66 -5.08
CA LEU A 39 6.23 -7.67 -4.26
C LEU A 39 5.30 -6.97 -3.25
N ALA A 40 4.02 -6.79 -3.58
CA ALA A 40 3.04 -6.24 -2.66
C ALA A 40 2.70 -7.23 -1.54
N SER A 41 2.55 -8.51 -1.87
CA SER A 41 2.39 -9.56 -0.85
C SER A 41 3.62 -9.67 0.05
N LEU A 42 4.83 -9.54 -0.50
CA LEU A 42 6.08 -9.50 0.28
C LEU A 42 6.15 -8.27 1.20
N ALA A 43 5.69 -7.10 0.73
CA ALA A 43 5.61 -5.89 1.57
C ALA A 43 4.69 -6.10 2.78
N GLY A 44 3.51 -6.66 2.56
CA GLY A 44 2.59 -6.98 3.66
C GLY A 44 3.13 -8.07 4.60
N LYS A 45 3.75 -9.12 4.07
CA LYS A 45 4.45 -10.14 4.87
C LYS A 45 5.51 -9.51 5.78
N LYS A 46 6.30 -8.58 5.26
CA LYS A 46 7.33 -7.85 6.02
C LYS A 46 6.75 -7.08 7.21
N MET A 47 5.50 -6.59 7.11
CA MET A 47 4.83 -5.95 8.24
C MET A 47 4.51 -6.95 9.35
N PHE A 48 4.02 -8.14 9.00
CA PHE A 48 3.81 -9.22 9.98
C PHE A 48 5.11 -9.66 10.67
N GLU A 49 6.22 -9.73 9.93
CA GLU A 49 7.55 -10.05 10.47
C GLU A 49 8.06 -8.99 11.47
N GLN A 50 7.58 -7.76 11.34
CA GLN A 50 7.88 -6.64 12.24
C GLN A 50 6.84 -6.48 13.37
N ASN A 51 6.01 -7.48 13.62
CA ASN A 51 4.90 -7.46 14.57
C ASN A 51 3.80 -6.44 14.25
N GLY A 52 3.66 -6.05 12.99
CA GLY A 52 2.53 -5.28 12.49
C GLY A 52 1.26 -6.14 12.41
N ASN A 53 0.13 -5.47 12.34
CA ASN A 53 -1.18 -6.11 12.19
C ASN A 53 -1.63 -6.21 10.72
N ALA A 54 -2.85 -6.69 10.50
CA ALA A 54 -3.42 -6.86 9.16
C ALA A 54 -3.59 -5.52 8.42
N PHE A 55 -3.86 -4.44 9.14
CA PHE A 55 -4.00 -3.10 8.54
C PHE A 55 -2.64 -2.58 8.06
N ASP A 56 -1.58 -2.73 8.86
CA ASP A 56 -0.21 -2.39 8.43
C ASP A 56 0.17 -3.16 7.16
N ALA A 57 -0.13 -4.46 7.14
CA ALA A 57 0.16 -5.32 6.00
C ALA A 57 -0.63 -4.93 4.74
N ALA A 58 -1.93 -4.63 4.88
CA ALA A 58 -2.77 -4.21 3.77
C ALA A 58 -2.34 -2.85 3.21
N VAL A 59 -2.04 -1.87 4.07
CA VAL A 59 -1.60 -0.54 3.66
C VAL A 59 -0.23 -0.60 2.98
N ALA A 60 0.73 -1.38 3.52
CA ALA A 60 2.04 -1.59 2.89
C ALA A 60 1.91 -2.25 1.51
N ALA A 61 1.05 -3.25 1.38
CA ALA A 61 0.77 -3.90 0.10
C ALA A 61 0.13 -2.93 -0.90
N ALA A 62 -0.84 -2.12 -0.49
CA ALA A 62 -1.54 -1.18 -1.35
C ALA A 62 -0.61 -0.06 -1.87
N PHE A 63 0.22 0.54 -1.01
CA PHE A 63 1.24 1.50 -1.47
C PHE A 63 2.28 0.84 -2.38
N THR A 64 2.62 -0.43 -2.14
CA THR A 64 3.54 -1.16 -3.02
C THR A 64 2.89 -1.44 -4.37
N LEU A 65 1.61 -1.82 -4.43
CA LEU A 65 0.85 -1.97 -5.68
C LEU A 65 0.85 -0.68 -6.50
N ALA A 66 0.70 0.47 -5.85
CA ALA A 66 0.76 1.77 -6.52
C ALA A 66 2.09 2.05 -7.23
N VAL A 67 3.16 1.34 -6.84
CA VAL A 67 4.48 1.42 -7.49
C VAL A 67 4.64 0.36 -8.57
N VAL A 68 4.31 -0.89 -8.25
CA VAL A 68 4.69 -2.06 -9.09
C VAL A 68 3.61 -2.48 -10.09
N GLU A 69 2.39 -1.97 -9.92
CA GLU A 69 1.24 -2.21 -10.81
C GLU A 69 0.42 -0.92 -11.01
N PRO A 70 1.05 0.17 -11.48
CA PRO A 70 0.40 1.49 -11.58
C PRO A 70 -0.78 1.53 -12.55
N SER A 71 -0.86 0.60 -13.50
CA SER A 71 -1.99 0.50 -14.43
C SER A 71 -3.33 0.19 -13.76
N MET A 72 -3.30 -0.40 -12.55
CA MET A 72 -4.49 -0.81 -11.79
C MET A 72 -4.56 -0.17 -10.39
N SER A 73 -3.46 0.35 -9.85
CA SER A 73 -3.33 0.66 -8.42
C SER A 73 -2.52 1.94 -8.14
N GLY A 74 -2.61 2.98 -8.94
CA GLY A 74 -1.85 4.23 -8.73
C GLY A 74 -2.32 5.05 -7.52
N ILE A 75 -1.44 5.93 -6.98
CA ILE A 75 -1.80 6.84 -5.85
C ILE A 75 -2.81 7.93 -6.22
N GLY A 76 -3.08 8.13 -7.50
CA GLY A 76 -4.09 9.05 -8.03
C GLY A 76 -5.49 8.46 -8.15
N GLY A 77 -5.70 7.22 -7.76
CA GLY A 77 -6.95 6.49 -7.92
C GLY A 77 -7.93 6.60 -6.75
N ARG A 78 -8.79 5.59 -6.65
CA ARG A 78 -9.81 5.42 -5.60
C ARG A 78 -9.53 4.18 -4.76
N LEU A 79 -10.12 4.14 -3.56
CA LEU A 79 -10.07 3.01 -2.66
C LEU A 79 -11.45 2.74 -2.08
N GLN A 80 -11.82 1.47 -2.01
CA GLN A 80 -12.86 0.97 -1.11
C GLN A 80 -12.27 -0.19 -0.31
N ALA A 81 -12.57 -0.25 0.98
CA ALA A 81 -12.08 -1.29 1.85
C ALA A 81 -13.16 -1.73 2.83
N ILE A 82 -13.21 -3.03 3.08
CA ILE A 82 -13.97 -3.65 4.16
C ILE A 82 -12.96 -4.28 5.10
N TYR A 83 -13.20 -4.16 6.39
CA TYR A 83 -12.36 -4.75 7.41
C TYR A 83 -13.16 -5.36 8.54
N HIS A 84 -12.53 -6.31 9.20
CA HIS A 84 -13.00 -6.89 10.45
C HIS A 84 -11.91 -6.65 11.49
N ASP A 85 -12.23 -5.91 12.54
CA ASP A 85 -11.28 -5.59 13.61
C ASP A 85 -11.20 -6.69 14.70
N SER A 86 -10.27 -6.54 15.63
CA SER A 86 -10.07 -7.49 16.74
C SER A 86 -11.24 -7.55 17.71
N ASN A 87 -12.14 -6.57 17.71
CA ASN A 87 -13.32 -6.51 18.58
C ASN A 87 -14.55 -7.15 17.94
N GLY A 88 -14.41 -7.66 16.70
CA GLY A 88 -15.52 -8.25 15.96
C GLY A 88 -16.34 -7.22 15.17
N HIS A 89 -15.95 -5.96 15.15
CA HIS A 89 -16.63 -4.94 14.35
C HIS A 89 -16.25 -5.06 12.88
N ILE A 90 -17.26 -5.02 12.01
CA ILE A 90 -17.08 -4.96 10.55
C ILE A 90 -17.35 -3.53 10.13
N GLY A 91 -16.35 -2.90 9.52
CA GLY A 91 -16.43 -1.53 9.03
C GLY A 91 -15.97 -1.41 7.59
N GLY A 92 -16.28 -0.29 7.00
CA GLY A 92 -15.87 0.05 5.64
C GLY A 92 -15.22 1.43 5.57
N VAL A 93 -14.40 1.62 4.55
CA VAL A 93 -13.85 2.93 4.17
C VAL A 93 -14.15 3.17 2.70
N ASP A 94 -14.79 4.28 2.42
CA ASP A 94 -14.97 4.81 1.08
C ASP A 94 -14.03 6.00 0.85
N ALA A 95 -13.13 5.83 -0.09
CA ALA A 95 -12.23 6.83 -0.61
C ALA A 95 -12.32 6.87 -2.14
N SER A 96 -13.54 6.91 -2.64
CA SER A 96 -13.85 7.06 -4.06
C SER A 96 -13.34 8.39 -4.59
N THR A 97 -12.98 8.42 -5.87
CA THR A 97 -12.67 9.66 -6.57
C THR A 97 -13.89 10.59 -6.56
N GLN A 98 -13.67 11.85 -6.19
CA GLN A 98 -14.71 12.86 -6.19
C GLN A 98 -14.58 13.80 -7.40
N VAL A 99 -15.69 14.36 -7.80
CA VAL A 99 -15.75 15.35 -8.87
C VAL A 99 -15.26 16.71 -8.33
N PRO A 100 -14.35 17.43 -9.00
CA PRO A 100 -13.94 18.77 -8.58
C PRO A 100 -15.13 19.74 -8.52
N MET A 101 -15.11 20.66 -7.55
CA MET A 101 -16.20 21.62 -7.31
C MET A 101 -16.54 22.49 -8.52
N ASN A 102 -15.56 22.78 -9.36
CA ASN A 102 -15.72 23.62 -10.54
C ASN A 102 -16.21 22.83 -11.77
N TYR A 103 -16.59 21.56 -11.63
CA TYR A 103 -17.05 20.76 -12.74
C TYR A 103 -18.33 21.36 -13.34
N LYS A 104 -18.33 21.43 -14.66
CA LYS A 104 -19.52 21.75 -15.47
C LYS A 104 -19.71 20.65 -16.50
N PRO A 105 -20.93 20.21 -16.76
CA PRO A 105 -21.21 19.29 -17.86
C PRO A 105 -20.60 19.83 -19.17
N MET A 106 -19.95 18.95 -19.91
CA MET A 106 -19.33 19.26 -21.20
C MET A 106 -20.11 18.57 -22.31
N ASP A 107 -20.27 19.25 -23.45
CA ASP A 107 -20.90 18.64 -24.63
C ASP A 107 -20.01 17.53 -25.22
N GLU A 108 -18.71 17.72 -25.15
CA GLU A 108 -17.70 16.73 -25.54
C GLU A 108 -17.43 15.71 -24.44
N LYS A 109 -17.42 14.43 -24.81
CA LYS A 109 -17.09 13.33 -23.88
C LYS A 109 -15.61 12.97 -24.02
N TYR A 110 -14.90 13.08 -22.91
CA TYR A 110 -13.51 12.65 -22.79
C TYR A 110 -13.45 11.33 -22.02
N SER A 111 -12.68 10.37 -22.53
CA SER A 111 -12.46 9.07 -21.87
C SER A 111 -11.18 9.07 -21.01
N TYR A 112 -10.23 9.95 -21.31
CA TYR A 112 -8.96 10.10 -20.61
C TYR A 112 -8.41 11.53 -20.78
N GLY A 113 -7.28 11.80 -20.11
CA GLY A 113 -6.58 13.09 -20.17
C GLY A 113 -6.98 14.03 -19.04
N TYR A 114 -6.39 15.20 -19.03
CA TYR A 114 -6.46 16.15 -17.90
C TYR A 114 -7.86 16.62 -17.52
N LYS A 115 -8.78 16.66 -18.50
CA LYS A 115 -10.19 17.07 -18.26
C LYS A 115 -11.02 16.02 -17.52
N THR A 116 -10.51 14.77 -17.44
CA THR A 116 -11.21 13.67 -16.76
C THR A 116 -10.68 13.39 -15.34
N ILE A 117 -9.65 14.13 -14.90
CA ILE A 117 -9.03 13.92 -13.61
C ILE A 117 -9.99 14.39 -12.50
N GLY A 118 -10.34 13.46 -11.62
CA GLY A 118 -11.06 13.74 -10.39
C GLY A 118 -10.14 13.86 -9.18
N ILE A 119 -10.72 14.20 -8.03
CA ILE A 119 -9.99 14.31 -6.76
C ILE A 119 -9.57 12.91 -6.31
N PRO A 120 -8.27 12.60 -6.17
CA PRO A 120 -7.81 11.27 -5.83
C PRO A 120 -8.13 10.91 -4.38
N GLY A 121 -8.55 9.67 -4.12
CA GLY A 121 -8.98 9.22 -2.81
C GLY A 121 -8.05 8.23 -2.12
N VAL A 122 -7.30 7.42 -2.89
CA VAL A 122 -6.58 6.25 -2.38
C VAL A 122 -5.64 6.58 -1.22
N VAL A 123 -4.88 7.67 -1.30
CA VAL A 123 -3.95 8.07 -0.24
C VAL A 123 -4.68 8.38 1.07
N ALA A 124 -5.79 9.14 0.99
CA ALA A 124 -6.60 9.46 2.17
C ALA A 124 -7.23 8.21 2.79
N GLY A 125 -7.73 7.29 1.96
CA GLY A 125 -8.31 6.02 2.44
C GLY A 125 -7.29 5.12 3.13
N LEU A 126 -6.11 4.94 2.54
CA LEU A 126 -5.04 4.15 3.15
C LEU A 126 -4.54 4.77 4.46
N LEU A 127 -4.39 6.10 4.50
CA LEU A 127 -3.99 6.79 5.72
C LEU A 127 -5.09 6.73 6.79
N LYS A 128 -6.38 6.79 6.42
CA LYS A 128 -7.49 6.60 7.37
C LYS A 128 -7.46 5.21 7.99
N LEU A 129 -7.29 4.15 7.20
CA LEU A 129 -7.15 2.78 7.70
C LEU A 129 -5.94 2.65 8.63
N HIS A 130 -4.80 3.18 8.22
CA HIS A 130 -3.58 3.12 9.02
C HIS A 130 -3.70 3.91 10.33
N ASN A 131 -4.20 5.13 10.30
CA ASN A 131 -4.31 5.98 11.49
C ASN A 131 -5.29 5.40 12.53
N ASN A 132 -6.36 4.74 12.07
CA ASN A 132 -7.39 4.20 12.95
C ASN A 132 -7.02 2.82 13.51
N HIS A 133 -6.26 2.01 12.77
CA HIS A 133 -6.09 0.59 13.08
C HIS A 133 -4.64 0.10 12.98
N GLY A 134 -3.73 0.86 12.37
CA GLY A 134 -2.32 0.47 12.25
C GLY A 134 -1.59 0.44 13.59
N SER A 135 -0.56 -0.36 13.68
CA SER A 135 0.28 -0.53 14.87
C SER A 135 1.73 -0.12 14.66
N LEU A 136 2.19 -0.09 13.42
CA LEU A 136 3.53 0.36 13.04
C LEU A 136 3.51 1.85 12.63
N SER A 137 4.68 2.51 12.63
CA SER A 137 4.75 3.88 12.10
C SER A 137 4.53 3.89 10.59
N LEU A 138 3.98 4.98 10.07
CA LEU A 138 3.71 5.14 8.65
C LEU A 138 4.98 4.99 7.80
N GLU A 139 6.12 5.47 8.30
CA GLU A 139 7.41 5.32 7.62
C GLU A 139 7.79 3.85 7.44
N LYS A 140 7.56 3.00 8.46
CA LYS A 140 7.82 1.56 8.35
C LYS A 140 6.89 0.91 7.34
N VAL A 141 5.60 1.26 7.38
CA VAL A 141 4.58 0.69 6.51
C VAL A 141 4.83 1.07 5.05
N MET A 142 5.26 2.30 4.77
CA MET A 142 5.54 2.77 3.41
C MET A 142 6.95 2.44 2.91
N ALA A 143 7.87 2.00 3.78
CA ALA A 143 9.27 1.74 3.41
C ALA A 143 9.43 0.79 2.21
N PRO A 144 8.70 -0.34 2.08
CA PRO A 144 8.83 -1.22 0.92
C PRO A 144 8.45 -0.54 -0.39
N ALA A 145 7.34 0.21 -0.42
CA ALA A 145 6.90 0.96 -1.60
C ALA A 145 7.94 2.01 -2.02
N ILE A 146 8.47 2.75 -1.04
CA ILE A 146 9.53 3.74 -1.28
C ILE A 146 10.78 3.06 -1.83
N GLU A 147 11.16 1.90 -1.29
CA GLU A 147 12.33 1.15 -1.74
C GLU A 147 12.19 0.69 -3.19
N TYR A 148 11.05 0.08 -3.56
CA TYR A 148 10.80 -0.35 -4.94
C TYR A 148 10.71 0.82 -5.92
N ALA A 149 10.13 1.94 -5.53
CA ALA A 149 10.12 3.13 -6.38
C ALA A 149 11.53 3.72 -6.56
N ASP A 150 12.33 3.77 -5.50
CA ASP A 150 13.66 4.40 -5.49
C ASP A 150 14.74 3.53 -6.14
N LYS A 151 14.80 2.24 -5.79
CA LYS A 151 15.81 1.30 -6.30
C LYS A 151 15.37 0.58 -7.58
N GLY A 152 14.07 0.59 -7.87
CA GLY A 152 13.45 -0.07 -8.99
C GLY A 152 12.97 -1.50 -8.67
N TYR A 153 12.13 -1.99 -9.58
CA TYR A 153 11.61 -3.35 -9.59
C TYR A 153 11.62 -3.91 -11.00
N ARG A 154 11.56 -5.24 -11.11
CA ARG A 154 11.43 -5.90 -12.42
C ARG A 154 9.96 -5.95 -12.80
N ILE A 155 9.59 -5.29 -13.93
CA ILE A 155 8.22 -5.27 -14.43
C ILE A 155 7.76 -6.67 -14.85
N LEU A 156 6.56 -7.04 -14.43
CA LEU A 156 5.96 -8.33 -14.79
C LEU A 156 5.35 -8.28 -16.19
N PRO A 157 5.22 -9.43 -16.88
CA PRO A 157 4.72 -9.49 -18.25
C PRO A 157 3.37 -8.80 -18.45
N TYR A 158 2.46 -8.96 -17.50
CA TYR A 158 1.11 -8.42 -17.61
C TYR A 158 1.07 -6.89 -17.48
N GLU A 159 1.84 -6.33 -16.56
CA GLU A 159 1.98 -4.88 -16.41
C GLU A 159 2.69 -4.27 -17.63
N ALA A 160 3.75 -4.91 -18.12
CA ALA A 160 4.44 -4.47 -19.34
C ALA A 160 3.49 -4.44 -20.55
N LEU A 161 2.68 -5.48 -20.73
CA LEU A 161 1.69 -5.53 -21.80
C LEU A 161 0.65 -4.40 -21.70
N ARG A 162 0.17 -4.10 -20.47
CA ARG A 162 -0.77 -2.98 -20.27
C ARG A 162 -0.15 -1.64 -20.62
N GLN A 163 1.10 -1.40 -20.21
CA GLN A 163 1.81 -0.17 -20.55
C GLN A 163 2.07 -0.07 -22.05
N GLN A 164 2.42 -1.17 -22.73
CA GLN A 164 2.56 -1.20 -24.19
C GLN A 164 1.25 -0.83 -24.89
N ASN A 165 0.13 -1.38 -24.44
CA ASN A 165 -1.19 -1.06 -24.99
C ASN A 165 -1.60 0.40 -24.77
N ALA A 166 -1.10 1.04 -23.72
CA ALA A 166 -1.35 2.45 -23.41
C ALA A 166 -0.32 3.42 -24.02
N LYS A 167 0.69 2.93 -24.76
CA LYS A 167 1.80 3.74 -25.30
C LYS A 167 1.33 4.96 -26.06
N VAL A 168 0.35 4.81 -26.93
CA VAL A 168 -0.21 5.93 -27.73
C VAL A 168 -0.74 7.05 -26.84
N ILE A 169 -1.40 6.69 -25.70
CA ILE A 169 -1.89 7.66 -24.73
C ILE A 169 -0.73 8.34 -24.00
N PHE A 170 0.33 7.60 -23.67
CA PHE A 170 1.50 8.17 -23.00
C PHE A 170 2.27 9.13 -23.92
N GLU A 171 2.28 8.89 -25.23
CA GLU A 171 2.90 9.77 -26.23
C GLU A 171 2.08 11.03 -26.53
N GLU A 172 0.76 10.97 -26.32
CA GLU A 172 -0.14 12.12 -26.50
C GLU A 172 0.07 13.19 -25.41
N PHE A 173 0.51 12.79 -24.21
CA PHE A 173 0.69 13.68 -23.07
C PHE A 173 2.15 13.68 -22.60
N GLU A 174 2.76 14.86 -22.50
CA GLU A 174 4.16 15.00 -22.04
C GLU A 174 4.38 14.48 -20.61
N GLY A 175 3.38 14.58 -19.73
CA GLY A 175 3.48 14.18 -18.34
C GLY A 175 3.74 12.69 -18.10
N PRO A 176 2.98 11.75 -18.71
CA PRO A 176 3.17 10.31 -18.53
C PRO A 176 4.43 9.74 -19.17
N ALA A 177 4.84 10.25 -20.33
CA ALA A 177 5.91 9.67 -21.12
C ALA A 177 7.21 9.40 -20.32
N PRO A 178 7.76 10.34 -19.53
CA PRO A 178 9.00 10.11 -18.79
C PRO A 178 8.89 9.03 -17.70
N HIS A 179 7.69 8.62 -17.36
CA HIS A 179 7.42 7.68 -16.25
C HIS A 179 7.09 6.26 -16.73
N PHE A 180 6.52 6.15 -17.92
CA PHE A 180 5.98 4.89 -18.47
C PHE A 180 6.65 4.44 -19.76
N LEU A 181 7.58 5.23 -20.29
CA LEU A 181 8.44 4.85 -21.40
C LEU A 181 9.89 4.75 -20.92
N ASN A 182 10.68 3.91 -21.58
CA ASN A 182 12.11 3.78 -21.35
C ASN A 182 12.88 4.98 -21.90
N SER A 183 14.18 5.04 -21.66
CA SER A 183 15.04 6.16 -22.10
C SER A 183 15.14 6.34 -23.64
N GLU A 184 14.73 5.33 -24.40
CA GLU A 184 14.70 5.36 -25.87
C GLU A 184 13.30 5.73 -26.40
N GLY A 185 12.34 6.06 -25.52
CA GLY A 185 10.96 6.35 -25.87
C GLY A 185 10.13 5.09 -26.20
N GLY A 186 10.68 3.91 -25.98
CA GLY A 186 9.98 2.64 -26.13
C GLY A 186 9.22 2.23 -24.87
N SER A 187 8.28 1.31 -25.00
CA SER A 187 7.64 0.69 -23.85
C SER A 187 8.60 -0.23 -23.10
N PHE A 188 8.43 -0.35 -21.79
CA PHE A 188 9.10 -1.39 -21.02
C PHE A 188 8.65 -2.78 -21.47
N ILE A 189 9.57 -3.74 -21.46
CA ILE A 189 9.28 -5.15 -21.68
C ILE A 189 9.39 -5.94 -20.36
N ALA A 190 8.80 -7.12 -20.32
CA ALA A 190 8.85 -7.97 -19.14
C ALA A 190 10.29 -8.24 -18.69
N GLY A 191 10.56 -8.02 -17.40
CA GLY A 191 11.88 -8.15 -16.80
C GLY A 191 12.74 -6.89 -16.79
N ASP A 192 12.34 -5.82 -17.47
CA ASP A 192 13.04 -4.54 -17.40
C ASP A 192 13.02 -3.98 -15.99
N LEU A 193 14.08 -3.23 -15.64
CA LEU A 193 14.15 -2.50 -14.38
C LEU A 193 13.43 -1.16 -14.53
N VAL A 194 12.33 -1.00 -13.80
CA VAL A 194 11.58 0.25 -13.74
C VAL A 194 11.96 1.01 -12.47
N VAL A 195 12.43 2.24 -12.61
CA VAL A 195 12.83 3.13 -11.49
C VAL A 195 11.97 4.39 -11.54
N GLN A 196 11.34 4.73 -10.40
CA GLN A 196 10.36 5.83 -10.30
C GLN A 196 10.81 6.84 -9.23
N LYS A 197 11.92 7.53 -9.44
CA LYS A 197 12.50 8.47 -8.45
C LYS A 197 11.53 9.56 -8.00
N THR A 198 10.76 10.10 -8.92
CA THR A 198 9.76 11.14 -8.62
C THR A 198 8.67 10.60 -7.70
N LEU A 199 8.15 9.39 -7.99
CA LEU A 199 7.18 8.71 -7.13
C LEU A 199 7.78 8.39 -5.76
N ALA A 200 9.03 7.90 -5.71
CA ALA A 200 9.73 7.64 -4.45
C ALA A 200 9.80 8.89 -3.57
N ASN A 201 10.09 10.06 -4.15
CA ASN A 201 10.13 11.33 -3.42
C ASN A 201 8.74 11.73 -2.91
N THR A 202 7.70 11.58 -3.73
CA THR A 202 6.31 11.81 -3.31
C THR A 202 5.91 10.90 -2.15
N LEU A 203 6.22 9.60 -2.23
CA LEU A 203 5.95 8.63 -1.16
C LEU A 203 6.74 8.95 0.12
N LYS A 204 7.99 9.41 0.02
CA LYS A 204 8.80 9.91 1.16
C LYS A 204 8.15 11.12 1.84
N ILE A 205 7.55 12.03 1.07
CA ILE A 205 6.82 13.18 1.62
C ILE A 205 5.57 12.73 2.35
N ILE A 206 4.78 11.83 1.73
CA ILE A 206 3.58 11.26 2.34
C ILE A 206 3.91 10.51 3.63
N SER A 207 4.95 9.68 3.64
CA SER A 207 5.33 8.91 4.82
C SER A 207 5.69 9.78 6.03
N LYS A 208 6.23 10.98 5.79
CA LYS A 208 6.61 11.94 6.85
C LYS A 208 5.49 12.89 7.26
N LYS A 209 4.64 13.31 6.32
CA LYS A 209 3.64 14.37 6.53
C LYS A 209 2.20 13.84 6.51
N GLY A 210 2.00 12.55 6.28
CA GLY A 210 0.68 11.95 6.17
C GLY A 210 -0.14 12.60 5.05
N LYS A 211 -1.43 12.84 5.32
CA LYS A 211 -2.37 13.44 4.36
C LYS A 211 -1.88 14.77 3.79
N ALA A 212 -1.34 15.65 4.62
CA ALA A 212 -0.83 16.95 4.17
C ALA A 212 0.32 16.81 3.15
N GLY A 213 1.08 15.71 3.20
CA GLY A 213 2.14 15.43 2.23
C GLY A 213 1.67 15.21 0.80
N PHE A 214 0.40 14.88 0.59
CA PHE A 214 -0.17 14.64 -0.74
C PHE A 214 -1.21 15.70 -1.13
N TYR A 215 -2.10 16.08 -0.22
CA TYR A 215 -3.23 16.96 -0.51
C TYR A 215 -2.94 18.44 -0.27
N GLU A 216 -1.78 18.76 0.29
CA GLU A 216 -1.33 20.13 0.57
C GLU A 216 0.15 20.30 0.19
N GLY A 217 0.63 21.53 0.20
CA GLY A 217 2.04 21.88 -0.02
C GLY A 217 2.53 21.59 -1.45
N GLU A 218 3.79 21.16 -1.55
CA GLU A 218 4.50 21.07 -2.83
C GLU A 218 3.88 20.06 -3.81
N VAL A 219 3.51 18.86 -3.33
CA VAL A 219 2.94 17.81 -4.18
C VAL A 219 1.59 18.27 -4.76
N ALA A 220 0.70 18.78 -3.90
CA ALA A 220 -0.58 19.31 -4.34
C ALA A 220 -0.42 20.49 -5.32
N SER A 221 0.50 21.41 -5.04
CA SER A 221 0.73 22.57 -5.88
C SER A 221 1.23 22.20 -7.28
N LYS A 222 2.17 21.25 -7.36
CA LYS A 222 2.67 20.73 -8.64
C LYS A 222 1.57 20.01 -9.42
N MET A 223 0.79 19.17 -8.75
CA MET A 223 -0.33 18.45 -9.35
C MET A 223 -1.37 19.40 -9.94
N VAL A 224 -1.83 20.36 -9.16
CA VAL A 224 -2.85 21.34 -9.60
C VAL A 224 -2.33 22.22 -10.72
N ASN A 225 -1.08 22.66 -10.63
CA ASN A 225 -0.48 23.49 -11.68
C ASN A 225 -0.38 22.75 -13.03
N ASP A 226 0.09 21.50 -13.00
CA ASP A 226 0.17 20.67 -14.22
C ASP A 226 -1.23 20.41 -14.81
N ILE A 227 -2.18 20.02 -14.00
CA ILE A 227 -3.57 19.79 -14.41
C ILE A 227 -4.18 21.07 -15.03
N LYS A 228 -3.96 22.21 -14.41
CA LYS A 228 -4.50 23.50 -14.87
C LYS A 228 -3.90 23.95 -16.20
N ILE A 229 -2.59 23.84 -16.37
CA ILE A 229 -1.89 24.21 -17.62
C ILE A 229 -2.43 23.36 -18.79
N ASN A 230 -2.77 22.11 -18.53
CA ASN A 230 -3.29 21.17 -19.53
C ASN A 230 -4.83 21.14 -19.61
N GLY A 231 -5.51 22.17 -19.09
CA GLY A 231 -6.95 22.36 -19.27
C GLY A 231 -7.86 21.56 -18.33
N GLY A 232 -7.31 20.93 -17.29
CA GLY A 232 -8.11 20.32 -16.22
C GLY A 232 -8.58 21.34 -15.18
N ILE A 233 -9.46 20.92 -14.28
CA ILE A 233 -10.24 21.83 -13.40
C ILE A 233 -9.98 21.62 -11.92
N LEU A 234 -9.14 20.66 -11.54
CA LEU A 234 -8.79 20.36 -10.15
C LEU A 234 -8.13 21.56 -9.47
N THR A 235 -8.52 21.84 -8.23
CA THR A 235 -8.00 22.97 -7.44
C THR A 235 -7.29 22.50 -6.16
N LEU A 236 -6.54 23.39 -5.54
CA LEU A 236 -5.95 23.12 -4.22
C LEU A 236 -7.01 22.95 -3.13
N ASP A 237 -8.13 23.66 -3.24
CA ASP A 237 -9.24 23.54 -2.30
C ASP A 237 -9.93 22.17 -2.44
N ASP A 238 -10.10 21.66 -3.65
CA ASP A 238 -10.60 20.30 -3.88
C ASP A 238 -9.73 19.26 -3.17
N LEU A 239 -8.41 19.35 -3.33
CA LEU A 239 -7.48 18.44 -2.67
C LEU A 239 -7.53 18.57 -1.15
N LYS A 240 -7.41 19.79 -0.62
CA LYS A 240 -7.39 20.07 0.82
C LYS A 240 -8.66 19.59 1.53
N ASN A 241 -9.82 19.77 0.90
CA ASN A 241 -11.12 19.43 1.47
C ASN A 241 -11.48 17.97 1.30
N TYR A 242 -10.76 17.19 0.51
CA TYR A 242 -11.04 15.78 0.31
C TYR A 242 -10.99 15.00 1.64
N LYS A 243 -11.97 14.13 1.86
CA LYS A 243 -12.05 13.25 3.04
C LYS A 243 -12.50 11.87 2.62
N ALA A 244 -11.72 10.86 2.99
CA ALA A 244 -12.21 9.48 3.02
C ALA A 244 -13.21 9.33 4.17
N ILE A 245 -14.33 8.70 3.91
CA ILE A 245 -15.43 8.52 4.86
C ILE A 245 -15.51 7.07 5.34
N ASP A 246 -16.18 6.84 6.46
CA ASP A 246 -16.63 5.52 6.84
C ASP A 246 -17.82 5.14 5.96
N SER A 247 -17.86 3.92 5.48
CA SER A 247 -18.98 3.41 4.67
C SER A 247 -19.77 2.37 5.46
N ASP A 248 -21.07 2.36 5.25
CA ASP A 248 -21.94 1.31 5.76
C ASP A 248 -21.62 -0.02 5.07
N VAL A 249 -21.52 -1.07 5.86
CA VAL A 249 -21.28 -2.42 5.35
C VAL A 249 -22.58 -3.20 5.37
N VAL A 250 -23.09 -3.54 4.21
CA VAL A 250 -24.25 -4.40 4.05
C VAL A 250 -23.82 -5.84 4.34
N GLN A 251 -24.53 -6.49 5.25
CA GLN A 251 -24.27 -7.89 5.61
C GLN A 251 -25.45 -8.76 5.24
N GLY A 252 -25.17 -9.90 4.70
CA GLY A 252 -26.15 -10.92 4.33
C GLY A 252 -25.67 -12.32 4.71
N LYS A 253 -26.52 -13.29 4.48
CA LYS A 253 -26.18 -14.71 4.65
C LYS A 253 -26.49 -15.42 3.34
N PHE A 254 -25.52 -16.14 2.83
CA PHE A 254 -25.67 -17.06 1.73
C PHE A 254 -25.36 -18.47 2.26
N GLU A 255 -26.39 -19.32 2.29
CA GLU A 255 -26.36 -20.64 2.96
C GLU A 255 -25.86 -20.51 4.42
N ASN A 256 -24.69 -21.06 4.74
CA ASN A 256 -24.08 -21.00 6.06
C ASN A 256 -22.98 -19.93 6.17
N THR A 257 -22.74 -19.15 5.11
CA THR A 257 -21.68 -18.14 5.05
C THR A 257 -22.23 -16.75 5.23
N LYS A 258 -21.65 -15.96 6.14
CA LYS A 258 -21.89 -14.51 6.23
C LYS A 258 -21.12 -13.80 5.12
N VAL A 259 -21.79 -12.90 4.41
CA VAL A 259 -21.22 -12.08 3.34
C VAL A 259 -21.33 -10.61 3.74
N SER A 260 -20.27 -9.84 3.52
CA SER A 260 -20.25 -8.41 3.76
C SER A 260 -19.82 -7.68 2.48
N VAL A 261 -20.50 -6.58 2.14
CA VAL A 261 -20.19 -5.71 0.99
C VAL A 261 -20.33 -4.25 1.41
N SER A 262 -19.50 -3.38 0.83
CA SER A 262 -19.51 -1.93 1.01
C SER A 262 -19.89 -1.22 -0.27
#